data_b61338cfdb5a33a8d4e92b2a075af473
#
_entry.id   b61338cfdb5a33a8d4e92b2a075af473
#
_cell.length_a   1.000
_cell.length_b   1.000
_cell.length_c   1.000
_cell.angle_alpha   90.00
_cell.angle_beta   90.00
_cell.angle_gamma   90.00
#
_symmetry.space_group_name_H-M   'P 1'
#
loop_
_entity.id
_entity.type
_entity.pdbx_description
1 polymer ?
#
loop_
_entity_poly.entity_id
_entity_poly.type
_entity_poly.pdbx_seq_one_letter_code
_entity_poly.pdbx_strand_id
1 'polypeptide(L)'
;SNIHKKLNLPGQDQGIDLICETNEGEYWAVQCKYLQDETKSLPWRSLSTFTGLAFGVCRNISFGLVCTTAERFTKVLKEQDNIGFCTGEIWRSLDEDFFNSLTKKKKPKKLKPFTPYNHQERAIKEAHKHYVKEKNSRGKMIMPCGTGKSLTAFWIAEKLDAKRILVAVPSLALIRQTLGVWLRESYAKGWDVDWITVCSDESVGKVSKDDIAVLKQDLGIPAVTDPQIIAKWLRKRHKDKIVVFTTYQSGKAISEASKIARRNFDLGIMDEAHKTVGSKDKTFAHLLMDKNIKIGKRVF
;
A
#
# COMPACT_ATOMS: atom_id res chain seq x y z
N SER A 1 22.84 23.71 -0.01
CA SER A 1 22.03 23.27 1.14
C SER A 1 22.65 22.02 1.76
N ASN A 2 22.36 21.74 3.03
CA ASN A 2 22.89 20.58 3.73
C ASN A 2 22.42 19.25 3.08
N ILE A 3 21.23 19.25 2.47
CA ILE A 3 20.63 18.12 1.74
C ILE A 3 21.43 17.79 0.47
N HIS A 4 21.89 18.79 -0.30
CA HIS A 4 22.70 18.56 -1.49
C HIS A 4 23.98 17.77 -1.19
N LYS A 5 24.68 18.13 -0.11
CA LYS A 5 25.88 17.40 0.33
C LYS A 5 25.56 16.01 0.87
N LYS A 6 24.49 15.88 1.65
CA LYS A 6 24.05 14.62 2.27
C LYS A 6 23.70 13.56 1.20
N LEU A 7 23.04 14.00 0.14
CA LEU A 7 22.58 13.10 -0.94
C LEU A 7 23.53 13.05 -2.13
N ASN A 8 24.61 13.82 -2.14
CA ASN A 8 25.51 13.94 -3.28
C ASN A 8 24.76 14.31 -4.57
N LEU A 9 23.83 15.28 -4.47
CA LEU A 9 23.06 15.73 -5.62
C LEU A 9 23.95 16.48 -6.60
N PRO A 10 23.74 16.32 -7.93
CA PRO A 10 24.46 17.10 -8.94
C PRO A 10 24.16 18.59 -8.82
N GLY A 11 25.13 19.43 -9.17
CA GLY A 11 25.00 20.88 -9.08
C GLY A 11 24.08 21.51 -10.14
N GLN A 12 23.73 20.75 -11.18
CA GLN A 12 22.81 21.13 -12.26
C GLN A 12 21.67 20.13 -12.34
N ASP A 13 20.50 20.58 -12.78
CA ASP A 13 19.37 19.71 -13.06
C ASP A 13 19.72 18.74 -14.20
N GLN A 14 19.84 17.47 -13.86
CA GLN A 14 20.23 16.40 -14.78
C GLN A 14 19.24 15.22 -14.76
N GLY A 15 17.99 15.46 -14.38
CA GLY A 15 16.96 14.45 -14.48
C GLY A 15 16.40 13.92 -13.15
N ILE A 16 16.57 14.66 -12.05
CA ILE A 16 15.81 14.51 -10.81
C ILE A 16 15.09 15.83 -10.61
N ASP A 17 13.76 15.83 -10.74
CA ASP A 17 12.99 17.06 -10.63
C ASP A 17 12.72 17.45 -9.18
N LEU A 18 12.49 16.48 -8.30
CA LEU A 18 12.22 16.73 -6.88
C LEU A 18 12.90 15.68 -5.99
N ILE A 19 13.20 16.08 -4.77
CA ILE A 19 13.58 15.19 -3.67
C ILE A 19 12.55 15.32 -2.57
N CYS A 20 12.03 14.18 -2.12
CA CYS A 20 11.10 14.09 -0.99
C CYS A 20 11.80 13.40 0.18
N GLU A 21 11.57 13.88 1.39
CA GLU A 21 11.92 13.20 2.63
C GLU A 21 10.64 12.58 3.22
N THR A 22 10.68 11.29 3.51
CA THR A 22 9.55 10.61 4.15
C THR A 22 9.51 10.93 5.64
N ASN A 23 8.40 10.63 6.28
CA ASN A 23 8.27 10.79 7.74
C ASN A 23 9.26 9.91 8.52
N GLU A 24 9.77 8.84 7.90
CA GLU A 24 10.79 7.95 8.44
C GLU A 24 12.22 8.44 8.21
N GLY A 25 12.39 9.57 7.50
CA GLY A 25 13.69 10.15 7.18
C GLY A 25 14.40 9.50 6.00
N GLU A 26 13.67 8.75 5.17
CA GLU A 26 14.17 8.21 3.89
C GLU A 26 14.03 9.26 2.79
N TYR A 27 14.86 9.18 1.75
CA TYR A 27 14.82 10.11 0.63
C TYR A 27 14.36 9.41 -0.65
N TRP A 28 13.39 10.02 -1.32
CA TRP A 28 12.89 9.60 -2.61
C TRP A 28 13.26 10.62 -3.68
N ALA A 29 13.72 10.13 -4.82
CA ALA A 29 13.89 10.95 -6.02
C ALA A 29 12.61 10.91 -6.86
N VAL A 30 12.19 12.05 -7.40
CA VAL A 30 11.00 12.15 -8.25
C VAL A 30 11.39 12.68 -9.62
N GLN A 31 10.90 12.05 -10.67
CA GLN A 31 11.01 12.48 -12.04
C GLN A 31 9.62 12.68 -12.66
N CYS A 32 9.38 13.82 -13.30
CA CYS A 32 8.15 14.12 -14.01
C CYS A 32 8.35 13.96 -15.52
N LYS A 33 7.49 13.17 -16.17
CA LYS A 33 7.54 12.95 -17.64
C LYS A 33 6.16 13.13 -18.26
N TYR A 34 5.98 14.23 -18.96
CA TYR A 34 4.79 14.46 -19.77
C TYR A 34 4.93 13.79 -21.13
N LEU A 35 3.96 12.97 -21.52
CA LEU A 35 3.80 12.45 -22.86
C LEU A 35 2.53 13.06 -23.48
N GLN A 36 2.67 13.70 -24.65
CA GLN A 36 1.53 14.24 -25.38
C GLN A 36 0.60 13.13 -25.88
N ASP A 37 1.18 12.00 -26.29
CA ASP A 37 0.44 10.80 -26.67
C ASP A 37 0.51 9.78 -25.50
N GLU A 38 -0.51 9.76 -24.69
CA GLU A 38 -0.61 8.90 -23.48
C GLU A 38 -0.70 7.40 -23.81
N THR A 39 -1.05 7.07 -25.07
CA THR A 39 -1.14 5.67 -25.53
C THR A 39 0.22 5.04 -25.76
N LYS A 40 1.25 5.86 -25.93
CA LYS A 40 2.64 5.39 -26.09
C LYS A 40 3.23 4.92 -24.78
N SER A 41 4.05 3.87 -24.87
CA SER A 41 4.82 3.39 -23.73
C SER A 41 5.94 4.34 -23.38
N LEU A 42 6.14 4.62 -22.09
CA LEU A 42 7.32 5.33 -21.61
C LEU A 42 8.56 4.43 -21.83
N PRO A 43 9.53 4.86 -22.65
CA PRO A 43 10.70 4.04 -22.94
C PRO A 43 11.76 4.15 -21.84
N TRP A 44 12.54 3.09 -21.63
CA TRP A 44 13.67 3.09 -20.68
C TRP A 44 14.62 4.29 -20.86
N ARG A 45 14.92 4.63 -22.13
CA ARG A 45 15.83 5.74 -22.46
C ARG A 45 15.41 7.06 -21.81
N SER A 46 14.11 7.28 -21.62
CA SER A 46 13.60 8.51 -21.00
C SER A 46 13.89 8.61 -19.50
N LEU A 47 14.20 7.48 -18.84
CA LEU A 47 14.47 7.41 -17.42
C LEU A 47 15.89 6.93 -17.08
N SER A 48 16.73 6.61 -18.07
CA SER A 48 18.08 6.10 -17.82
C SER A 48 18.95 7.09 -17.07
N THR A 49 18.84 8.39 -17.36
CA THR A 49 19.57 9.42 -16.61
C THR A 49 19.06 9.54 -15.19
N PHE A 50 17.74 9.52 -14.99
CA PHE A 50 17.13 9.54 -13.66
C PHE A 50 17.60 8.38 -12.80
N THR A 51 17.53 7.15 -13.34
CA THR A 51 17.93 5.94 -12.60
C THR A 51 19.43 5.92 -12.32
N GLY A 52 20.25 6.32 -13.29
CA GLY A 52 21.69 6.42 -13.12
C GLY A 52 22.08 7.45 -12.05
N LEU A 53 21.42 8.58 -12.00
CA LEU A 53 21.65 9.60 -10.97
C LEU A 53 21.12 9.16 -9.61
N ALA A 54 19.84 8.77 -9.53
CA ALA A 54 19.19 8.47 -8.26
C ALA A 54 19.86 7.31 -7.51
N PHE A 55 20.25 6.25 -8.24
CA PHE A 55 20.74 5.03 -7.63
C PHE A 55 22.23 4.75 -7.88
N GLY A 56 22.86 5.44 -8.82
CA GLY A 56 24.28 5.27 -9.15
C GLY A 56 25.18 6.38 -8.59
N VAL A 57 24.72 7.64 -8.62
CA VAL A 57 25.51 8.81 -8.26
C VAL A 57 25.09 9.38 -6.90
N CYS A 58 23.78 9.55 -6.68
CA CYS A 58 23.25 10.04 -5.41
C CYS A 58 23.42 9.00 -4.30
N ARG A 59 23.43 9.49 -3.07
CA ARG A 59 23.53 8.64 -1.87
C ARG A 59 22.23 8.68 -1.10
N ASN A 60 21.91 7.59 -0.41
CA ASN A 60 20.74 7.52 0.49
C ASN A 60 19.38 7.77 -0.19
N ILE A 61 19.27 7.58 -1.50
CA ILE A 61 17.99 7.51 -2.20
C ILE A 61 17.47 6.08 -2.08
N SER A 62 16.35 5.90 -1.40
CA SER A 62 15.74 4.59 -1.17
C SER A 62 14.75 4.20 -2.25
N PHE A 63 14.14 5.17 -2.93
CA PHE A 63 13.09 4.94 -3.90
C PHE A 63 13.02 6.03 -4.97
N GLY A 64 12.64 5.66 -6.18
CA GLY A 64 12.37 6.56 -7.31
C GLY A 64 10.89 6.59 -7.65
N LEU A 65 10.27 7.76 -7.68
CA LEU A 65 8.90 7.94 -8.13
C LEU A 65 8.87 8.64 -9.48
N VAL A 66 8.28 7.99 -10.47
CA VAL A 66 8.07 8.58 -11.80
C VAL A 66 6.61 9.02 -11.95
N CYS A 67 6.41 10.33 -12.03
CA CYS A 67 5.11 10.95 -12.29
C CYS A 67 4.97 11.17 -13.80
N THR A 68 3.99 10.54 -14.46
CA THR A 68 3.85 10.60 -15.92
C THR A 68 2.39 10.53 -16.36
N THR A 69 2.11 11.11 -17.53
CA THR A 69 0.82 10.94 -18.22
C THR A 69 0.71 9.58 -18.93
N ALA A 70 1.81 8.86 -19.13
CA ALA A 70 1.80 7.54 -19.77
C ALA A 70 1.08 6.49 -18.90
N GLU A 71 0.44 5.54 -19.58
CA GLU A 71 -0.20 4.38 -18.94
C GLU A 71 0.57 3.07 -19.18
N ARG A 72 1.52 3.07 -20.11
CA ARG A 72 2.29 1.89 -20.49
C ARG A 72 3.78 2.12 -20.32
N PHE A 73 4.48 1.06 -19.94
CA PHE A 73 5.91 1.06 -19.67
C PHE A 73 6.60 -0.08 -20.40
N THR A 74 7.87 0.12 -20.79
CA THR A 74 8.68 -0.96 -21.35
C THR A 74 9.02 -2.00 -20.30
N LYS A 75 9.28 -3.24 -20.73
CA LYS A 75 9.58 -4.37 -19.85
C LYS A 75 10.71 -4.07 -18.86
N VAL A 76 11.77 -3.42 -19.30
CA VAL A 76 12.93 -3.07 -18.44
C VAL A 76 12.54 -2.18 -17.26
N LEU A 77 11.58 -1.26 -17.46
CA LEU A 77 11.07 -0.41 -16.37
C LEU A 77 10.25 -1.20 -15.37
N LYS A 78 9.54 -2.20 -15.84
CA LYS A 78 8.70 -3.08 -15.00
C LYS A 78 9.51 -4.05 -14.12
N GLU A 79 10.79 -4.21 -14.39
CA GLU A 79 11.71 -5.08 -13.64
C GLU A 79 12.50 -4.34 -12.55
N GLN A 80 12.27 -3.02 -12.36
CA GLN A 80 12.97 -2.22 -11.35
C GLN A 80 12.18 -2.18 -10.04
N ASP A 81 12.69 -2.85 -9.01
CA ASP A 81 12.01 -2.95 -7.70
C ASP A 81 11.98 -1.65 -6.89
N ASN A 82 12.89 -0.73 -7.17
CA ASN A 82 13.06 0.52 -6.43
C ASN A 82 12.44 1.73 -7.15
N ILE A 83 11.63 1.51 -8.19
CA ILE A 83 10.91 2.55 -8.94
C ILE A 83 9.41 2.29 -8.90
N GLY A 84 8.64 3.31 -8.59
CA GLY A 84 7.19 3.32 -8.69
C GLY A 84 6.69 4.36 -9.68
N PHE A 85 5.46 4.19 -10.16
CA PHE A 85 4.85 5.06 -11.15
C PHE A 85 3.54 5.68 -10.64
N CYS A 86 3.43 7.00 -10.81
CA CYS A 86 2.20 7.75 -10.71
C CYS A 86 1.71 8.04 -12.13
N THR A 87 0.74 7.28 -12.60
CA THR A 87 0.30 7.24 -14.02
C THR A 87 -0.76 8.28 -14.34
N GLY A 88 -1.05 8.47 -15.64
CA GLY A 88 -2.08 9.37 -16.13
C GLY A 88 -3.46 9.14 -15.51
N GLU A 89 -3.81 7.89 -15.19
CA GLU A 89 -5.06 7.55 -14.50
C GLU A 89 -5.21 8.28 -13.17
N ILE A 90 -4.13 8.34 -12.37
CA ILE A 90 -4.14 9.06 -11.09
C ILE A 90 -4.36 10.55 -11.32
N TRP A 91 -3.65 11.15 -12.27
CA TRP A 91 -3.76 12.58 -12.58
C TRP A 91 -5.16 12.97 -13.06
N ARG A 92 -5.79 12.14 -13.90
CA ARG A 92 -7.16 12.36 -14.39
C ARG A 92 -8.23 12.16 -13.32
N SER A 93 -7.92 11.44 -12.24
CA SER A 93 -8.84 11.28 -11.11
C SER A 93 -8.91 12.50 -10.19
N LEU A 94 -7.98 13.46 -10.34
CA LEU A 94 -7.94 14.69 -9.57
C LEU A 94 -8.81 15.76 -10.24
N ASP A 95 -9.63 16.44 -9.46
CA ASP A 95 -10.53 17.49 -9.94
C ASP A 95 -9.87 18.88 -9.97
N GLU A 96 -10.53 19.85 -10.59
CA GLU A 96 -10.07 21.23 -10.63
C GLU A 96 -9.92 21.83 -9.22
N ASP A 97 -10.76 21.45 -8.28
CA ASP A 97 -10.68 21.94 -6.90
C ASP A 97 -9.38 21.54 -6.25
N PHE A 98 -8.86 20.33 -6.55
CA PHE A 98 -7.54 19.90 -6.10
C PHE A 98 -6.44 20.82 -6.62
N PHE A 99 -6.38 21.04 -7.95
CA PHE A 99 -5.35 21.90 -8.57
C PHE A 99 -5.47 23.37 -8.12
N ASN A 100 -6.68 23.89 -8.01
CA ASN A 100 -6.94 25.23 -7.51
C ASN A 100 -6.52 25.39 -6.05
N SER A 101 -6.59 24.35 -5.22
CA SER A 101 -6.12 24.37 -3.84
C SER A 101 -4.61 24.53 -3.74
N LEU A 102 -3.86 23.91 -4.67
CA LEU A 102 -2.39 23.99 -4.73
C LEU A 102 -1.93 25.41 -5.13
N THR A 103 -2.58 26.00 -6.16
CA THR A 103 -2.18 27.32 -6.68
C THR A 103 -2.50 28.48 -5.74
N LYS A 104 -3.59 28.39 -4.98
CA LYS A 104 -4.07 29.49 -4.11
C LYS A 104 -3.44 29.51 -2.73
N LYS A 105 -2.41 28.69 -2.44
CA LYS A 105 -1.80 28.52 -1.10
C LYS A 105 -2.84 28.35 0.02
N LYS A 106 -4.05 27.92 -0.32
CA LYS A 106 -5.07 27.60 0.67
C LYS A 106 -4.65 26.31 1.37
N LYS A 107 -4.78 26.27 2.70
CA LYS A 107 -4.61 25.00 3.43
C LYS A 107 -5.52 23.95 2.77
N PRO A 108 -5.01 22.74 2.51
CA PRO A 108 -5.80 21.70 1.87
C PRO A 108 -7.10 21.52 2.65
N LYS A 109 -8.20 21.42 1.91
CA LYS A 109 -9.55 21.26 2.48
C LYS A 109 -9.54 20.02 3.37
N LYS A 110 -9.82 20.18 4.65
CA LYS A 110 -9.83 19.04 5.59
C LYS A 110 -10.81 17.98 5.07
N LEU A 111 -10.31 16.81 4.75
CA LEU A 111 -11.16 15.70 4.30
C LEU A 111 -12.17 15.37 5.39
N LYS A 112 -13.45 15.21 5.00
CA LYS A 112 -14.46 14.70 5.89
C LYS A 112 -14.42 13.19 5.93
N PRO A 113 -14.45 12.55 7.10
CA PRO A 113 -14.62 11.10 7.20
C PRO A 113 -15.92 10.66 6.54
N PHE A 114 -15.91 9.48 5.98
CA PHE A 114 -17.15 8.87 5.51
C PHE A 114 -18.05 8.48 6.69
N THR A 115 -19.35 8.51 6.45
CA THR A 115 -20.34 8.01 7.40
C THR A 115 -20.80 6.62 6.96
N PRO A 116 -20.81 5.62 7.86
CA PRO A 116 -21.31 4.29 7.52
C PRO A 116 -22.79 4.32 7.11
N TYR A 117 -23.16 3.54 6.11
CA TYR A 117 -24.57 3.25 5.82
C TYR A 117 -25.15 2.27 6.85
N ASN A 118 -26.46 2.21 7.00
CA ASN A 118 -27.16 1.37 7.97
C ASN A 118 -26.68 -0.10 7.97
N HIS A 119 -26.45 -0.70 6.80
CA HIS A 119 -25.96 -2.08 6.69
C HIS A 119 -24.52 -2.22 7.20
N GLN A 120 -23.68 -1.21 7.00
CA GLN A 120 -22.30 -1.17 7.50
C GLN A 120 -22.28 -0.94 9.02
N GLU A 121 -23.10 -0.03 9.56
CA GLU A 121 -23.24 0.16 11.01
C GLU A 121 -23.65 -1.14 11.69
N ARG A 122 -24.59 -1.86 11.12
CA ARG A 122 -25.01 -3.17 11.63
C ARG A 122 -23.86 -4.16 11.63
N ALA A 123 -23.09 -4.26 10.54
CA ALA A 123 -21.91 -5.12 10.46
C ALA A 123 -20.85 -4.76 11.51
N ILE A 124 -20.57 -3.47 11.72
CA ILE A 124 -19.62 -2.99 12.73
C ILE A 124 -20.10 -3.36 14.15
N LYS A 125 -21.38 -3.18 14.44
CA LYS A 125 -21.99 -3.52 15.74
C LYS A 125 -21.92 -5.01 16.03
N GLU A 126 -22.27 -5.84 15.04
CA GLU A 126 -22.20 -7.29 15.17
C GLU A 126 -20.75 -7.79 15.31
N ALA A 127 -19.79 -7.22 14.55
CA ALA A 127 -18.38 -7.52 14.72
C ALA A 127 -17.89 -7.19 16.14
N HIS A 128 -18.25 -6.03 16.69
CA HIS A 128 -17.90 -5.66 18.05
C HIS A 128 -18.50 -6.63 19.07
N LYS A 129 -19.77 -7.01 18.92
CA LYS A 129 -20.42 -8.02 19.78
C LYS A 129 -19.65 -9.35 19.72
N HIS A 130 -19.39 -9.86 18.51
CA HIS A 130 -18.71 -11.11 18.25
C HIS A 130 -17.29 -11.18 18.84
N TYR A 131 -16.47 -10.14 18.62
CA TYR A 131 -15.07 -10.16 19.02
C TYR A 131 -14.80 -9.67 20.45
N VAL A 132 -15.68 -8.83 21.00
CA VAL A 132 -15.46 -8.23 22.33
C VAL A 132 -16.35 -8.87 23.39
N LYS A 133 -17.67 -8.96 23.13
CA LYS A 133 -18.60 -9.52 24.13
C LYS A 133 -18.53 -11.04 24.17
N GLU A 134 -18.56 -11.69 23.02
CA GLU A 134 -18.53 -13.16 22.90
C GLU A 134 -17.10 -13.71 22.90
N LYS A 135 -16.07 -12.84 22.84
CA LYS A 135 -14.63 -13.19 22.88
C LYS A 135 -14.18 -14.16 21.79
N ASN A 136 -14.86 -14.18 20.66
CA ASN A 136 -14.46 -14.98 19.50
C ASN A 136 -13.17 -14.42 18.87
N SER A 137 -12.33 -15.29 18.33
CA SER A 137 -11.09 -14.91 17.62
C SER A 137 -11.23 -14.90 16.11
N ARG A 138 -12.32 -15.46 15.56
CA ARG A 138 -12.57 -15.59 14.13
C ARG A 138 -14.02 -15.31 13.81
N GLY A 139 -14.28 -14.56 12.71
CA GLY A 139 -15.63 -14.27 12.26
C GLY A 139 -15.67 -14.07 10.75
N LYS A 140 -16.83 -14.36 10.14
CA LYS A 140 -17.09 -14.11 8.74
C LYS A 140 -17.98 -12.88 8.59
N MET A 141 -17.58 -11.96 7.70
CA MET A 141 -18.36 -10.80 7.30
C MET A 141 -18.81 -11.00 5.84
N ILE A 142 -20.03 -11.40 5.65
CA ILE A 142 -20.59 -11.63 4.31
C ILE A 142 -21.29 -10.36 3.86
N MET A 143 -20.75 -9.72 2.83
CA MET A 143 -21.31 -8.51 2.23
C MET A 143 -21.27 -8.63 0.70
N PRO A 144 -22.30 -8.15 -0.01
CA PRO A 144 -22.31 -8.14 -1.48
C PRO A 144 -21.16 -7.30 -2.07
N CYS A 145 -20.82 -7.54 -3.33
CA CYS A 145 -19.87 -6.68 -4.05
C CYS A 145 -20.39 -5.22 -4.12
N GLY A 146 -19.49 -4.26 -4.10
CA GLY A 146 -19.87 -2.83 -4.18
C GLY A 146 -20.45 -2.20 -2.92
N THR A 147 -20.66 -2.96 -1.83
CA THR A 147 -21.24 -2.43 -0.57
C THR A 147 -20.24 -1.80 0.38
N GLY A 148 -19.00 -1.57 -0.06
CA GLY A 148 -17.97 -0.90 0.74
C GLY A 148 -17.31 -1.78 1.79
N LYS A 149 -17.04 -3.06 1.49
CA LYS A 149 -16.37 -4.03 2.38
C LYS A 149 -15.08 -3.48 2.99
N SER A 150 -14.19 -2.90 2.17
CA SER A 150 -12.90 -2.38 2.63
C SER A 150 -13.06 -1.26 3.66
N LEU A 151 -14.02 -0.35 3.46
CA LEU A 151 -14.32 0.72 4.39
C LEU A 151 -14.98 0.20 5.67
N THR A 152 -15.87 -0.79 5.55
CA THR A 152 -16.47 -1.48 6.71
C THR A 152 -15.40 -2.17 7.56
N ALA A 153 -14.42 -2.82 6.91
CA ALA A 153 -13.29 -3.45 7.60
C ALA A 153 -12.43 -2.42 8.35
N PHE A 154 -12.22 -1.22 7.75
CA PHE A 154 -11.56 -0.11 8.42
C PHE A 154 -12.30 0.30 9.71
N TRP A 155 -13.61 0.50 9.65
CA TRP A 155 -14.41 0.86 10.81
C TRP A 155 -14.50 -0.24 11.86
N ILE A 156 -14.45 -1.51 11.46
CA ILE A 156 -14.32 -2.63 12.41
C ILE A 156 -12.97 -2.54 13.13
N ALA A 157 -11.87 -2.28 12.41
CA ALA A 157 -10.56 -2.09 13.02
C ALA A 157 -10.55 -0.91 14.00
N GLU A 158 -11.20 0.19 13.65
CA GLU A 158 -11.42 1.34 14.53
C GLU A 158 -12.22 0.96 15.78
N LYS A 159 -13.36 0.31 15.59
CA LYS A 159 -14.26 -0.07 16.68
C LYS A 159 -13.64 -1.07 17.66
N LEU A 160 -12.72 -1.91 17.18
CA LEU A 160 -11.96 -2.86 17.99
C LEU A 160 -10.69 -2.25 18.61
N ASP A 161 -10.40 -0.98 18.35
CA ASP A 161 -9.17 -0.25 18.72
C ASP A 161 -7.89 -1.05 18.41
N ALA A 162 -7.86 -1.72 17.26
CA ALA A 162 -6.71 -2.50 16.85
C ALA A 162 -5.51 -1.59 16.56
N LYS A 163 -4.34 -1.92 17.11
CA LYS A 163 -3.11 -1.14 16.94
C LYS A 163 -2.20 -1.72 15.86
N ARG A 164 -2.11 -3.04 15.76
CA ARG A 164 -1.32 -3.75 14.74
C ARG A 164 -2.27 -4.53 13.85
N ILE A 165 -2.45 -4.05 12.63
CA ILE A 165 -3.45 -4.54 11.69
C ILE A 165 -2.74 -5.17 10.49
N LEU A 166 -3.16 -6.37 10.10
CA LEU A 166 -2.76 -7.04 8.87
C LEU A 166 -3.95 -7.08 7.92
N VAL A 167 -3.80 -6.51 6.73
CA VAL A 167 -4.81 -6.54 5.66
C VAL A 167 -4.29 -7.39 4.52
N ALA A 168 -4.88 -8.56 4.34
CA ALA A 168 -4.50 -9.51 3.29
C ALA A 168 -5.56 -9.53 2.19
N VAL A 169 -5.12 -9.38 0.95
CA VAL A 169 -5.96 -9.35 -0.25
C VAL A 169 -5.41 -10.30 -1.31
N PRO A 170 -6.23 -10.77 -2.28
CA PRO A 170 -5.77 -11.74 -3.28
C PRO A 170 -4.89 -11.17 -4.40
N SER A 171 -4.89 -9.86 -4.66
CA SER A 171 -4.16 -9.27 -5.79
C SER A 171 -3.58 -7.88 -5.49
N LEU A 172 -2.60 -7.46 -6.31
CA LEU A 172 -1.99 -6.12 -6.23
C LEU A 172 -3.01 -4.99 -6.51
N ALA A 173 -3.94 -5.21 -7.45
CA ALA A 173 -5.01 -4.25 -7.73
C ALA A 173 -5.85 -3.96 -6.48
N LEU A 174 -6.17 -5.01 -5.72
CA LEU A 174 -6.91 -4.88 -4.46
C LEU A 174 -6.08 -4.25 -3.34
N ILE A 175 -4.74 -4.46 -3.32
CA ILE A 175 -3.85 -3.69 -2.42
C ILE A 175 -4.01 -2.21 -2.70
N ARG A 176 -3.85 -1.78 -3.95
CA ARG A 176 -3.94 -0.37 -4.34
C ARG A 176 -5.27 0.26 -3.93
N GLN A 177 -6.37 -0.42 -4.24
CA GLN A 177 -7.72 0.03 -3.89
C GLN A 177 -7.91 0.13 -2.37
N THR A 178 -7.56 -0.91 -1.64
CA THR A 178 -7.76 -0.98 -0.18
C THR A 178 -6.88 0.03 0.54
N LEU A 179 -5.61 0.14 0.14
CA LEU A 179 -4.67 1.12 0.66
C LEU A 179 -5.21 2.55 0.49
N GLY A 180 -5.66 2.91 -0.72
CA GLY A 180 -6.22 4.24 -1.00
C GLY A 180 -7.40 4.59 -0.10
N VAL A 181 -8.33 3.65 0.08
CA VAL A 181 -9.50 3.82 0.97
C VAL A 181 -9.06 3.99 2.43
N TRP A 182 -8.16 3.14 2.91
CA TRP A 182 -7.71 3.13 4.30
C TRP A 182 -6.89 4.37 4.64
N LEU A 183 -5.97 4.79 3.77
CA LEU A 183 -5.15 5.99 4.01
C LEU A 183 -5.99 7.26 3.95
N ARG A 184 -6.91 7.36 2.99
CA ARG A 184 -7.84 8.50 2.91
C ARG A 184 -8.67 8.62 4.19
N GLU A 185 -9.23 7.53 4.68
CA GLU A 185 -10.08 7.54 5.86
C GLU A 185 -9.27 7.77 7.14
N SER A 186 -8.08 7.18 7.25
CA SER A 186 -7.13 7.46 8.34
C SER A 186 -6.81 8.95 8.42
N TYR A 187 -6.48 9.56 7.27
CA TYR A 187 -6.19 10.99 7.20
C TYR A 187 -7.41 11.83 7.58
N ALA A 188 -8.60 11.50 7.07
CA ALA A 188 -9.84 12.22 7.38
C ALA A 188 -10.20 12.17 8.87
N LYS A 189 -9.90 11.06 9.53
CA LYS A 189 -10.14 10.85 10.97
C LYS A 189 -8.99 11.32 11.86
N GLY A 190 -7.87 11.76 11.28
CA GLY A 190 -6.69 12.18 12.02
C GLY A 190 -5.96 11.03 12.72
N TRP A 191 -6.02 9.82 12.18
CA TRP A 191 -5.23 8.71 12.69
C TRP A 191 -3.75 8.95 12.42
N ASP A 192 -2.93 8.78 13.42
CA ASP A 192 -1.49 8.74 13.28
C ASP A 192 -1.07 7.29 12.99
N VAL A 193 -0.98 6.94 11.70
CA VAL A 193 -0.77 5.58 11.23
C VAL A 193 0.52 5.46 10.42
N ASP A 194 1.34 4.45 10.77
CA ASP A 194 2.43 3.97 9.93
C ASP A 194 1.96 2.74 9.14
N TRP A 195 2.41 2.62 7.91
CA TRP A 195 2.01 1.50 7.06
C TRP A 195 3.15 1.01 6.17
N ILE A 196 3.04 -0.25 5.75
CA ILE A 196 3.96 -0.90 4.82
C ILE A 196 3.18 -1.82 3.89
N THR A 197 3.65 -1.93 2.64
CA THR A 197 3.15 -2.92 1.68
C THR A 197 4.12 -4.08 1.53
N VAL A 198 3.58 -5.30 1.61
CA VAL A 198 4.36 -6.54 1.47
C VAL A 198 3.75 -7.38 0.36
N CYS A 199 4.36 -7.33 -0.81
CA CYS A 199 3.90 -8.07 -1.98
C CYS A 199 5.05 -8.34 -2.95
N SER A 200 4.92 -9.44 -3.71
CA SER A 200 5.83 -9.84 -4.79
C SER A 200 5.12 -9.84 -6.13
N ASP A 201 5.88 -9.70 -7.22
CA ASP A 201 5.33 -9.75 -8.59
C ASP A 201 4.93 -11.16 -9.04
N GLU A 202 5.15 -12.20 -8.23
CA GLU A 202 4.80 -13.58 -8.58
C GLU A 202 3.30 -13.80 -8.85
N SER A 203 2.46 -12.84 -8.52
CA SER A 203 1.03 -12.87 -8.84
C SER A 203 0.72 -12.62 -10.33
N VAL A 204 1.65 -12.06 -11.10
CA VAL A 204 1.45 -11.66 -12.50
C VAL A 204 1.27 -12.87 -13.45
N GLY A 205 1.78 -14.05 -13.10
CA GLY A 205 1.64 -15.26 -13.94
C GLY A 205 0.36 -16.07 -13.74
N LYS A 206 -0.49 -15.74 -12.75
CA LYS A 206 -1.68 -16.51 -12.36
C LYS A 206 -2.96 -15.68 -12.32
N VAL A 207 -3.02 -14.58 -13.06
CA VAL A 207 -4.18 -13.70 -13.12
C VAL A 207 -5.31 -14.42 -13.86
N SER A 208 -6.50 -14.48 -13.25
CA SER A 208 -7.69 -14.92 -13.96
C SER A 208 -8.00 -13.94 -15.11
N LYS A 209 -8.69 -14.40 -16.16
CA LYS A 209 -8.99 -13.60 -17.36
C LYS A 209 -9.72 -12.26 -17.06
N ASP A 210 -10.29 -12.14 -15.86
CA ASP A 210 -11.08 -10.98 -15.43
C ASP A 210 -10.33 -10.00 -14.51
N ASP A 211 -9.09 -10.32 -14.10
CA ASP A 211 -8.28 -9.45 -13.25
C ASP A 211 -7.34 -8.57 -14.11
N ILE A 212 -7.38 -7.28 -13.89
CA ILE A 212 -6.42 -6.34 -14.50
C ILE A 212 -5.04 -6.63 -13.91
N ALA A 213 -4.07 -6.94 -14.76
CA ALA A 213 -2.68 -7.15 -14.35
C ALA A 213 -2.09 -5.82 -13.86
N VAL A 214 -2.03 -5.63 -12.55
CA VAL A 214 -1.34 -4.51 -11.90
C VAL A 214 0.05 -4.99 -11.48
N LEU A 215 1.07 -4.23 -11.82
CA LEU A 215 2.44 -4.50 -11.42
C LEU A 215 2.75 -3.84 -10.08
N LYS A 216 3.75 -4.37 -9.38
CA LYS A 216 4.23 -3.80 -8.10
C LYS A 216 4.57 -2.31 -8.23
N GLN A 217 5.17 -1.88 -9.34
CA GLN A 217 5.51 -0.50 -9.64
C GLN A 217 4.28 0.42 -9.79
N ASP A 218 3.15 -0.13 -10.24
CA ASP A 218 1.90 0.62 -10.40
C ASP A 218 1.26 1.01 -9.04
N LEU A 219 1.77 0.46 -7.93
CA LEU A 219 1.37 0.89 -6.60
C LEU A 219 1.82 2.34 -6.30
N GLY A 220 2.87 2.85 -6.98
CA GLY A 220 3.46 4.16 -6.72
C GLY A 220 4.10 4.29 -5.33
N ILE A 221 4.31 3.18 -4.65
CA ILE A 221 4.87 3.11 -3.28
C ILE A 221 5.81 1.91 -3.17
N PRO A 222 6.80 1.96 -2.26
CA PRO A 222 7.69 0.83 -2.02
C PRO A 222 6.91 -0.41 -1.56
N ALA A 223 7.22 -1.55 -2.16
CA ALA A 223 6.74 -2.84 -1.71
C ALA A 223 7.93 -3.73 -1.32
N VAL A 224 7.85 -4.35 -0.17
CA VAL A 224 8.94 -5.13 0.43
C VAL A 224 8.57 -6.60 0.46
N THR A 225 9.55 -7.47 0.22
CA THR A 225 9.38 -8.93 0.31
C THR A 225 10.36 -9.60 1.28
N ASP A 226 11.43 -8.90 1.64
CA ASP A 226 12.46 -9.42 2.55
C ASP A 226 11.95 -9.46 4.00
N PRO A 227 11.86 -10.65 4.63
CA PRO A 227 11.41 -10.78 6.02
C PRO A 227 12.26 -10.01 7.03
N GLN A 228 13.56 -9.81 6.78
CA GLN A 228 14.45 -9.07 7.68
C GLN A 228 14.12 -7.56 7.67
N ILE A 229 13.87 -7.00 6.48
CA ILE A 229 13.48 -5.60 6.33
C ILE A 229 12.10 -5.37 6.98
N ILE A 230 11.14 -6.25 6.74
CA ILE A 230 9.81 -6.18 7.35
C ILE A 230 9.92 -6.30 8.88
N ALA A 231 10.74 -7.23 9.38
CA ALA A 231 10.95 -7.40 10.82
C ALA A 231 11.59 -6.17 11.47
N LYS A 232 12.56 -5.55 10.79
CA LYS A 232 13.17 -4.29 11.23
C LYS A 232 12.12 -3.19 11.33
N TRP A 233 11.24 -3.08 10.33
CA TRP A 233 10.13 -2.13 10.35
C TRP A 233 9.16 -2.41 11.50
N LEU A 234 8.72 -3.66 11.71
CA LEU A 234 7.83 -4.04 12.80
C LEU A 234 8.39 -3.77 14.21
N ARG A 235 9.73 -3.69 14.35
CA ARG A 235 10.41 -3.38 15.62
C ARG A 235 10.55 -1.89 15.89
N LYS A 236 10.46 -1.04 14.89
CA LYS A 236 10.56 0.43 15.05
C LYS A 236 9.55 0.90 16.10
N ARG A 237 9.82 2.04 16.73
CA ARG A 237 8.82 2.76 17.50
C ARG A 237 7.88 3.42 16.51
N HIS A 238 6.69 2.89 16.44
CA HIS A 238 5.62 3.43 15.61
C HIS A 238 4.81 4.47 16.37
N LYS A 239 4.05 5.23 15.62
CA LYS A 239 3.03 6.13 16.11
C LYS A 239 1.89 5.35 16.82
N ASP A 240 0.64 5.76 16.68
CA ASP A 240 -0.46 5.08 17.38
C ASP A 240 -0.80 3.71 16.78
N LYS A 241 -0.91 3.64 15.44
CA LYS A 241 -1.35 2.43 14.74
C LYS A 241 -0.39 2.05 13.63
N ILE A 242 -0.29 0.75 13.34
CA ILE A 242 0.41 0.23 12.17
C ILE A 242 -0.51 -0.65 11.33
N VAL A 243 -0.38 -0.53 10.01
CA VAL A 243 -1.12 -1.35 9.05
C VAL A 243 -0.15 -1.97 8.06
N VAL A 244 -0.18 -3.30 7.95
CA VAL A 244 0.55 -4.06 6.94
C VAL A 244 -0.44 -4.49 5.87
N PHE A 245 -0.27 -4.01 4.65
CA PHE A 245 -1.03 -4.46 3.49
C PHE A 245 -0.24 -5.53 2.77
N THR A 246 -0.86 -6.68 2.48
CA THR A 246 -0.16 -7.80 1.87
C THR A 246 -1.04 -8.57 0.89
N THR A 247 -0.41 -9.27 -0.06
CA THR A 247 -1.08 -10.32 -0.79
C THR A 247 -0.99 -11.64 -0.03
N TYR A 248 -1.93 -12.58 -0.26
CA TYR A 248 -1.86 -13.90 0.34
C TYR A 248 -0.57 -14.66 -0.03
N GLN A 249 -0.06 -14.45 -1.23
CA GLN A 249 1.20 -15.05 -1.70
C GLN A 249 2.39 -14.68 -0.82
N SER A 250 2.42 -13.42 -0.36
CA SER A 250 3.50 -12.91 0.51
C SER A 250 3.31 -13.27 1.99
N GLY A 251 2.30 -14.08 2.31
CA GLY A 251 1.98 -14.48 3.68
C GLY A 251 3.10 -15.17 4.43
N LYS A 252 3.98 -15.91 3.73
CA LYS A 252 5.16 -16.55 4.35
C LYS A 252 6.15 -15.49 4.83
N ALA A 253 6.45 -14.48 4.03
CA ALA A 253 7.37 -13.39 4.39
C ALA A 253 6.87 -12.62 5.63
N ILE A 254 5.58 -12.32 5.71
CA ILE A 254 4.96 -11.69 6.88
C ILE A 254 5.07 -12.59 8.13
N SER A 255 4.79 -13.88 7.99
CA SER A 255 4.86 -14.83 9.10
C SER A 255 6.26 -14.93 9.67
N GLU A 256 7.26 -15.00 8.82
CA GLU A 256 8.67 -15.04 9.19
C GLU A 256 9.09 -13.73 9.85
N ALA A 257 8.76 -12.59 9.23
CA ALA A 257 9.04 -11.28 9.79
C ALA A 257 8.41 -11.07 11.18
N SER A 258 7.16 -11.50 11.37
CA SER A 258 6.46 -11.45 12.66
C SER A 258 7.17 -12.25 13.75
N LYS A 259 7.67 -13.46 13.41
CA LYS A 259 8.47 -14.31 14.31
C LYS A 259 9.82 -13.67 14.65
N ILE A 260 10.56 -13.18 13.65
CA ILE A 260 11.84 -12.50 13.82
C ILE A 260 11.66 -11.24 14.69
N ALA A 261 10.62 -10.45 14.42
CA ALA A 261 10.32 -9.24 15.17
C ALA A 261 9.79 -9.52 16.59
N ARG A 262 9.26 -10.71 16.86
CA ARG A 262 8.49 -11.07 18.05
C ARG A 262 7.31 -10.12 18.23
N ARG A 263 6.60 -9.84 17.14
CA ARG A 263 5.42 -8.97 17.13
C ARG A 263 4.22 -9.71 16.55
N ASN A 264 3.12 -9.71 17.27
CA ASN A 264 1.85 -10.29 16.83
C ASN A 264 0.94 -9.20 16.29
N PHE A 265 -0.04 -9.56 15.49
CA PHE A 265 -1.10 -8.66 15.02
C PHE A 265 -2.32 -8.75 15.94
N ASP A 266 -2.97 -7.63 16.19
CA ASP A 266 -4.18 -7.57 17.00
C ASP A 266 -5.39 -7.99 16.14
N LEU A 267 -5.38 -7.56 14.87
CA LEU A 267 -6.45 -7.82 13.90
C LEU A 267 -5.88 -8.21 12.54
N GLY A 268 -6.47 -9.22 11.93
CA GLY A 268 -6.28 -9.59 10.53
C GLY A 268 -7.57 -9.44 9.74
N ILE A 269 -7.54 -8.65 8.68
CA ILE A 269 -8.61 -8.55 7.68
C ILE A 269 -8.19 -9.43 6.51
N MET A 270 -8.99 -10.47 6.22
CA MET A 270 -8.73 -11.48 5.20
C MET A 270 -9.74 -11.30 4.07
N ASP A 271 -9.51 -10.31 3.21
CA ASP A 271 -10.45 -9.95 2.14
C ASP A 271 -10.50 -11.05 1.07
N GLU A 272 -11.70 -11.31 0.55
CA GLU A 272 -11.97 -12.37 -0.43
C GLU A 272 -11.41 -13.76 -0.01
N ALA A 273 -11.47 -14.06 1.29
CA ALA A 273 -10.89 -15.29 1.85
C ALA A 273 -11.45 -16.59 1.24
N HIS A 274 -12.63 -16.54 0.60
CA HIS A 274 -13.18 -17.68 -0.13
C HIS A 274 -12.28 -18.14 -1.29
N LYS A 275 -11.51 -17.24 -1.90
CA LYS A 275 -10.50 -17.58 -2.93
C LYS A 275 -9.35 -18.44 -2.38
N THR A 276 -9.22 -18.54 -1.04
CA THR A 276 -8.22 -19.40 -0.39
C THR A 276 -8.66 -20.84 -0.21
N VAL A 277 -9.96 -21.13 -0.44
CA VAL A 277 -10.57 -22.46 -0.27
C VAL A 277 -10.53 -23.19 -1.61
N GLY A 278 -10.02 -24.43 -1.60
CA GLY A 278 -9.99 -25.28 -2.79
C GLY A 278 -8.80 -25.07 -3.73
N SER A 279 -7.94 -24.08 -3.51
CA SER A 279 -6.68 -24.00 -4.23
C SER A 279 -5.73 -25.09 -3.71
N LYS A 280 -5.12 -25.86 -4.62
CA LYS A 280 -4.03 -26.79 -4.30
C LYS A 280 -2.82 -26.07 -3.68
N ASP A 281 -2.77 -24.75 -3.74
CA ASP A 281 -1.74 -23.89 -3.19
C ASP A 281 -1.98 -23.62 -1.70
N LYS A 282 -1.28 -24.33 -0.84
CA LYS A 282 -1.21 -24.10 0.62
C LYS A 282 -0.77 -22.67 0.99
N THR A 283 -0.27 -21.91 0.02
CA THR A 283 0.24 -20.55 0.18
C THR A 283 -0.86 -19.56 0.57
N PHE A 284 -2.03 -19.65 -0.06
CA PHE A 284 -3.17 -18.77 0.25
C PHE A 284 -3.71 -18.99 1.66
N ALA A 285 -3.71 -20.23 2.17
CA ALA A 285 -4.19 -20.55 3.50
C ALA A 285 -3.18 -20.22 4.62
N HIS A 286 -1.97 -19.78 4.27
CA HIS A 286 -0.86 -19.62 5.23
C HIS A 286 -1.19 -18.66 6.36
N LEU A 287 -1.75 -17.49 6.06
CA LEU A 287 -2.12 -16.46 7.03
C LEU A 287 -3.34 -16.80 7.88
N LEU A 288 -4.10 -17.84 7.47
CA LEU A 288 -5.30 -18.26 8.19
C LEU A 288 -4.97 -19.15 9.39
N MET A 289 -3.75 -19.67 9.48
CA MET A 289 -3.37 -20.68 10.46
C MET A 289 -2.53 -20.07 11.61
N ASP A 290 -2.97 -20.26 12.87
CA ASP A 290 -2.30 -19.74 14.06
C ASP A 290 -0.89 -20.31 14.26
N LYS A 291 -0.62 -21.54 13.77
CA LYS A 291 0.73 -22.12 13.78
C LYS A 291 1.74 -21.35 12.93
N ASN A 292 1.28 -20.62 11.91
CA ASN A 292 2.14 -19.86 11.02
C ASN A 292 2.36 -18.44 11.53
N ILE A 293 1.27 -17.77 11.94
CA ILE A 293 1.30 -16.37 12.38
C ILE A 293 0.26 -16.14 13.48
N LYS A 294 0.65 -15.42 14.53
CA LYS A 294 -0.25 -15.09 15.62
C LYS A 294 -0.99 -13.78 15.34
N ILE A 295 -2.31 -13.90 15.22
CA ILE A 295 -3.25 -12.79 15.01
C ILE A 295 -4.39 -12.95 16.01
N GLY A 296 -4.63 -11.94 16.83
CA GLY A 296 -5.60 -12.00 17.92
C GLY A 296 -7.03 -12.21 17.43
N LYS A 297 -7.45 -11.48 16.42
CA LYS A 297 -8.77 -11.58 15.80
C LYS A 297 -8.65 -11.62 14.28
N ARG A 298 -9.47 -12.43 13.61
CA ARG A 298 -9.52 -12.50 12.13
C ARG A 298 -10.94 -12.28 11.62
N VAL A 299 -11.08 -11.33 10.70
CA VAL A 299 -12.30 -11.06 9.91
C VAL A 299 -12.08 -11.63 8.53
N PHE A 300 -13.03 -12.46 8.04
CA PHE A 300 -13.01 -13.10 6.73
C PHE A 300 -14.14 -12.58 5.86
#